data_06106402e5783330dcff10e57ec2316c
#
_entry.id   06106402e5783330dcff10e57ec2316c
#
_cell.length_a   1.000
_cell.length_b   1.000
_cell.length_c   1.000
_cell.angle_alpha   90.00
_cell.angle_beta   90.00
_cell.angle_gamma   90.00
#
_symmetry.space_group_name_H-M   'P 1'
#
loop_
_entity.id
_entity.type
_entity.pdbx_description
1 polymer ?
#
loop_
_entity_poly.entity_id
_entity_poly.type
_entity_poly.pdbx_seq_one_letter_code
_entity_poly.pdbx_strand_id
1 'polypeptide(L)'
;MAALCKYPQQPLLHNPQGYGQHHGWTSKRGIFFSEQPLYRALGQSLGLAPGCRHPLVYIMEAADDISYCIADLEDAVDRRILTQGELLAALRGADEGDYMATLLEEALASERGFFPHFRQHLTRDLVALAAHTYVSDHEAILSGAYPRALLHGQAPAAQVLDTLKQVAREQVFMRPEVEALELEGYAALRGVLSTYACLLALPAAQFERLLAGNGGSELFFARRLFHRLSARHLKAYRLAVASRDPRFDYGAEQEWYYRVRLLLDYVSGMTDTYALEEFRLLSGI
;
A
#
# COMPACT_ATOMS: atom_id res chain seq x y z
N MET A 1 -1.73 -5.31 -15.41
CA MET A 1 -2.53 -4.43 -14.54
C MET A 1 -3.37 -5.21 -13.54
N ALA A 2 -4.23 -6.15 -13.94
CA ALA A 2 -5.03 -6.93 -12.97
C ALA A 2 -4.19 -7.68 -11.93
N ALA A 3 -3.01 -8.18 -12.30
CA ALA A 3 -2.07 -8.85 -11.40
C ALA A 3 -1.48 -7.94 -10.31
N LEU A 4 -1.55 -6.63 -10.46
CA LEU A 4 -1.07 -5.65 -9.47
C LEU A 4 -2.18 -5.19 -8.52
N CYS A 5 -3.43 -5.57 -8.77
CA CYS A 5 -4.56 -5.18 -7.93
C CYS A 5 -4.75 -6.20 -6.79
N LYS A 6 -4.06 -5.97 -5.66
CA LYS A 6 -4.14 -6.84 -4.46
C LYS A 6 -5.55 -6.90 -3.89
N TYR A 7 -6.31 -5.81 -3.97
CA TYR A 7 -7.64 -5.65 -3.39
C TYR A 7 -8.67 -5.31 -4.46
N PRO A 8 -9.35 -6.30 -5.08
CA PRO A 8 -10.29 -6.08 -6.18
C PRO A 8 -11.63 -5.48 -5.75
N GLN A 9 -11.83 -5.22 -4.46
CA GLN A 9 -13.07 -4.67 -3.94
C GLN A 9 -13.30 -3.24 -4.43
N GLN A 10 -14.53 -2.98 -4.88
CA GLN A 10 -14.96 -1.67 -5.40
C GLN A 10 -15.53 -0.80 -4.27
N PRO A 11 -15.43 0.54 -4.35
CA PRO A 11 -16.10 1.41 -3.41
C PRO A 11 -17.62 1.26 -3.51
N LEU A 12 -18.32 1.22 -2.37
CA LEU A 12 -19.77 1.28 -2.30
C LEU A 12 -20.18 2.75 -2.16
N LEU A 13 -20.91 3.29 -3.15
CA LEU A 13 -21.33 4.69 -3.15
C LEU A 13 -22.36 5.01 -2.06
N HIS A 14 -23.09 4.02 -1.54
CA HIS A 14 -24.24 4.23 -0.67
C HIS A 14 -24.27 3.43 0.64
N ASN A 15 -23.15 2.86 1.08
CA ASN A 15 -23.12 2.20 2.39
C ASN A 15 -21.93 2.61 3.24
N PRO A 16 -22.01 3.77 3.96
CA PRO A 16 -20.98 4.18 4.92
C PRO A 16 -20.85 3.22 6.13
N GLN A 17 -21.87 2.38 6.38
CA GLN A 17 -21.84 1.38 7.46
C GLN A 17 -21.36 0.00 6.98
N GLY A 18 -21.00 -0.16 5.71
CA GLY A 18 -20.52 -1.41 5.11
C GLY A 18 -19.10 -1.82 5.50
N TYR A 19 -18.58 -1.39 6.63
CA TYR A 19 -17.47 -2.03 7.33
C TYR A 19 -17.98 -3.31 8.03
N GLY A 20 -18.69 -4.14 7.26
CA GLY A 20 -18.98 -5.50 7.69
C GLY A 20 -17.67 -6.26 7.88
N GLN A 21 -17.65 -7.20 8.79
CA GLN A 21 -16.52 -8.07 9.12
C GLN A 21 -16.06 -8.85 7.87
N HIS A 22 -15.29 -8.17 7.00
CA HIS A 22 -14.61 -8.80 5.89
C HIS A 22 -13.21 -9.15 6.36
N HIS A 23 -12.90 -10.43 6.40
CA HIS A 23 -11.58 -10.91 6.77
C HIS A 23 -10.65 -10.95 5.54
N GLY A 24 -9.38 -10.62 5.75
CA GLY A 24 -8.34 -10.74 4.75
C GLY A 24 -8.42 -9.69 3.63
N TRP A 25 -8.17 -10.10 2.39
CA TRP A 25 -8.08 -9.23 1.20
C TRP A 25 -9.40 -8.53 0.83
N THR A 26 -10.54 -8.98 1.36
CA THR A 26 -11.85 -8.34 1.14
C THR A 26 -12.08 -7.11 2.04
N SER A 27 -11.26 -6.91 3.06
CA SER A 27 -11.39 -5.79 4.01
C SER A 27 -10.98 -4.44 3.43
N LYS A 28 -10.11 -4.44 2.43
CA LYS A 28 -9.55 -3.23 1.81
C LYS A 28 -10.11 -3.01 0.41
N ARG A 29 -10.23 -1.73 0.03
CA ARG A 29 -10.66 -1.31 -1.30
C ARG A 29 -9.45 -0.83 -2.08
N GLY A 30 -9.19 -1.41 -3.25
CA GLY A 30 -8.00 -1.08 -4.04
C GLY A 30 -8.30 -0.46 -5.40
N ILE A 31 -9.57 -0.10 -5.68
CA ILE A 31 -10.00 0.43 -6.97
C ILE A 31 -10.82 1.69 -6.73
N PHE A 32 -10.43 2.78 -7.36
CA PHE A 32 -11.21 4.01 -7.33
C PHE A 32 -12.48 3.91 -8.19
N PHE A 33 -13.49 4.71 -7.85
CA PHE A 33 -14.76 4.73 -8.59
C PHE A 33 -14.56 4.96 -10.09
N SER A 34 -13.69 5.90 -10.46
CA SER A 34 -13.36 6.19 -11.87
C SER A 34 -12.70 5.03 -12.61
N GLU A 35 -12.06 4.10 -11.90
CA GLU A 35 -11.31 2.97 -12.47
C GLU A 35 -12.16 1.69 -12.64
N GLN A 36 -13.35 1.68 -12.06
CA GLN A 36 -14.25 0.52 -12.12
C GLN A 36 -14.53 0.00 -13.54
N PRO A 37 -14.83 0.86 -14.55
CA PRO A 37 -15.11 0.37 -15.90
C PRO A 37 -13.91 -0.33 -16.53
N LEU A 38 -12.71 0.25 -16.34
CA LEU A 38 -11.47 -0.35 -16.82
C LEU A 38 -11.20 -1.68 -16.14
N TYR A 39 -11.37 -1.75 -14.82
CA TYR A 39 -11.15 -2.99 -14.06
C TYR A 39 -12.14 -4.09 -14.47
N ARG A 40 -13.41 -3.73 -14.69
CA ARG A 40 -14.42 -4.68 -15.20
C ARG A 40 -14.07 -5.19 -16.60
N ALA A 41 -13.68 -4.30 -17.50
CA ALA A 41 -13.28 -4.68 -18.86
C ALA A 41 -12.05 -5.62 -18.84
N LEU A 42 -11.06 -5.34 -17.98
CA LEU A 42 -9.91 -6.22 -17.77
C LEU A 42 -10.34 -7.59 -17.22
N GLY A 43 -11.20 -7.63 -16.22
CA GLY A 43 -11.73 -8.88 -15.65
C GLY A 43 -12.43 -9.72 -16.70
N GLN A 44 -13.30 -9.11 -17.50
CA GLN A 44 -14.00 -9.78 -18.60
C GLN A 44 -13.04 -10.34 -19.65
N SER A 45 -12.04 -9.55 -20.08
CA SER A 45 -11.04 -9.97 -21.07
C SER A 45 -10.14 -11.12 -20.58
N LEU A 46 -9.99 -11.25 -19.26
CA LEU A 46 -9.19 -12.30 -18.61
C LEU A 46 -10.04 -13.48 -18.10
N GLY A 47 -11.36 -13.46 -18.31
CA GLY A 47 -12.27 -14.50 -17.82
C GLY A 47 -12.39 -14.54 -16.29
N LEU A 48 -12.06 -13.44 -15.58
CA LEU A 48 -12.16 -13.39 -14.12
C LEU A 48 -13.61 -13.09 -13.69
N ALA A 49 -14.09 -13.81 -12.70
CA ALA A 49 -15.37 -13.51 -12.07
C ALA A 49 -15.30 -12.14 -11.32
N PRO A 50 -16.43 -11.41 -11.22
CA PRO A 50 -16.47 -10.14 -10.52
C PRO A 50 -15.99 -10.25 -9.06
N GLY A 51 -15.06 -9.36 -8.67
CA GLY A 51 -14.50 -9.34 -7.31
C GLY A 51 -13.43 -10.39 -7.02
N CYS A 52 -13.10 -11.26 -7.98
CA CYS A 52 -12.03 -12.23 -7.83
C CYS A 52 -10.66 -11.60 -8.05
N ARG A 53 -9.67 -12.12 -7.34
CA ARG A 53 -8.26 -11.76 -7.51
C ARG A 53 -7.71 -12.43 -8.76
N HIS A 54 -6.83 -11.72 -9.48
CA HIS A 54 -6.05 -12.35 -10.55
C HIS A 54 -5.09 -13.39 -9.94
N PRO A 55 -4.92 -14.60 -10.54
CA PRO A 55 -4.06 -15.66 -9.99
C PRO A 55 -2.64 -15.21 -9.63
N LEU A 56 -2.01 -14.35 -10.45
CA LEU A 56 -0.67 -13.85 -10.17
C LEU A 56 -0.58 -12.90 -8.95
N VAL A 57 -1.70 -12.40 -8.43
CA VAL A 57 -1.71 -11.58 -7.21
C VAL A 57 -1.24 -12.38 -6.00
N TYR A 58 -1.58 -13.66 -5.95
CA TYR A 58 -1.14 -14.55 -4.88
C TYR A 58 0.38 -14.74 -4.86
N ILE A 59 0.98 -14.85 -6.05
CA ILE A 59 2.44 -14.95 -6.19
C ILE A 59 3.10 -13.63 -5.80
N MET A 60 2.55 -12.50 -6.23
CA MET A 60 3.06 -11.18 -5.87
C MET A 60 3.00 -10.96 -4.36
N GLU A 61 1.89 -11.34 -3.71
CA GLU A 61 1.71 -11.21 -2.26
C GLU A 61 2.71 -12.09 -1.48
N ALA A 62 2.93 -13.32 -1.94
CA ALA A 62 3.92 -14.20 -1.32
C ALA A 62 5.35 -13.65 -1.48
N ALA A 63 5.70 -13.12 -2.66
CA ALA A 63 7.01 -12.51 -2.89
C ALA A 63 7.22 -11.27 -2.03
N ASP A 64 6.19 -10.44 -1.86
CA ASP A 64 6.17 -9.27 -0.99
C ASP A 64 6.44 -9.67 0.47
N ASP A 65 5.66 -10.61 0.99
CA ASP A 65 5.79 -11.14 2.35
C ASP A 65 7.18 -11.72 2.63
N ILE A 66 7.74 -12.53 1.70
CA ILE A 66 9.08 -13.13 1.83
C ILE A 66 10.16 -12.06 1.87
N SER A 67 10.02 -11.03 1.03
CA SER A 67 11.05 -9.99 0.89
C SER A 67 11.09 -9.07 2.11
N TYR A 68 9.93 -8.58 2.55
CA TYR A 68 9.87 -7.55 3.58
C TYR A 68 10.11 -8.08 4.99
N CYS A 69 9.57 -9.26 5.36
CA CYS A 69 9.65 -9.73 6.75
C CYS A 69 11.08 -9.90 7.26
N ILE A 70 12.01 -10.31 6.41
CA ILE A 70 13.43 -10.48 6.79
C ILE A 70 14.14 -9.13 6.70
N ALA A 71 13.85 -8.34 5.65
CA ALA A 71 14.48 -7.04 5.43
C ALA A 71 14.18 -6.06 6.56
N ASP A 72 12.95 -6.03 7.07
CA ASP A 72 12.57 -5.16 8.20
C ASP A 72 13.39 -5.44 9.45
N LEU A 73 13.66 -6.71 9.76
CA LEU A 73 14.47 -7.10 10.93
C LEU A 73 15.96 -6.83 10.71
N GLU A 74 16.48 -7.06 9.51
CA GLU A 74 17.85 -6.71 9.14
C GLU A 74 18.09 -5.21 9.22
N ASP A 75 17.21 -4.42 8.61
CA ASP A 75 17.25 -2.94 8.68
C ASP A 75 17.18 -2.44 10.13
N ALA A 76 16.38 -3.08 10.98
CA ALA A 76 16.28 -2.71 12.39
C ALA A 76 17.60 -2.94 13.13
N VAL A 77 18.33 -4.02 12.82
CA VAL A 77 19.66 -4.28 13.39
C VAL A 77 20.71 -3.34 12.82
N ASP A 78 20.71 -3.10 11.52
CA ASP A 78 21.65 -2.19 10.86
C ASP A 78 21.49 -0.73 11.34
N ARG A 79 20.25 -0.31 11.58
CA ARG A 79 19.93 1.01 12.14
C ARG A 79 20.06 1.07 13.66
N ARG A 80 20.45 -0.02 14.32
CA ARG A 80 20.61 -0.12 15.77
C ARG A 80 19.33 0.15 16.56
N ILE A 81 18.18 -0.09 15.97
CA ILE A 81 16.88 -0.11 16.67
C ILE A 81 16.83 -1.32 17.59
N LEU A 82 17.40 -2.45 17.12
CA LEU A 82 17.64 -3.66 17.87
C LEU A 82 19.10 -4.09 17.75
N THR A 83 19.63 -4.72 18.78
CA THR A 83 20.87 -5.51 18.64
C THR A 83 20.54 -6.88 18.08
N GLN A 84 21.52 -7.53 17.43
CA GLN A 84 21.35 -8.92 16.99
C GLN A 84 21.02 -9.87 18.16
N GLY A 85 21.57 -9.60 19.35
CA GLY A 85 21.29 -10.39 20.56
C GLY A 85 19.82 -10.27 21.02
N GLU A 86 19.26 -9.06 21.00
CA GLU A 86 17.84 -8.83 21.32
C GLU A 86 16.93 -9.50 20.28
N LEU A 87 17.26 -9.39 18.98
CA LEU A 87 16.54 -10.08 17.93
C LEU A 87 16.50 -11.59 18.13
N LEU A 88 17.66 -12.21 18.38
CA LEU A 88 17.76 -13.65 18.62
C LEU A 88 16.97 -14.08 19.86
N ALA A 89 17.00 -13.29 20.93
CA ALA A 89 16.22 -13.57 22.13
C ALA A 89 14.72 -13.50 21.85
N ALA A 90 14.27 -12.49 21.08
CA ALA A 90 12.87 -12.34 20.68
C ALA A 90 12.38 -13.48 19.78
N LEU A 91 13.18 -13.88 18.79
CA LEU A 91 12.83 -14.99 17.89
C LEU A 91 12.73 -16.32 18.65
N ARG A 92 13.67 -16.63 19.53
CA ARG A 92 13.63 -17.84 20.38
C ARG A 92 12.49 -17.83 21.38
N GLY A 93 12.13 -16.68 21.90
CA GLY A 93 11.00 -16.56 22.83
C GLY A 93 9.62 -16.62 22.16
N ALA A 94 9.54 -16.29 20.88
CA ALA A 94 8.28 -16.31 20.13
C ALA A 94 8.03 -17.63 19.39
N ASP A 95 9.09 -18.40 19.10
CA ASP A 95 9.00 -19.70 18.41
C ASP A 95 10.02 -20.66 19.00
N GLU A 96 9.52 -21.66 19.71
CA GLU A 96 10.31 -22.74 20.33
C GLU A 96 10.43 -23.97 19.41
N GLY A 97 10.02 -23.88 18.16
CA GLY A 97 10.04 -24.98 17.20
C GLY A 97 11.45 -25.37 16.75
N ASP A 98 11.68 -26.67 16.52
CA ASP A 98 12.98 -27.22 16.08
C ASP A 98 13.47 -26.59 14.79
N TYR A 99 12.56 -26.21 13.86
CA TYR A 99 12.92 -25.59 12.60
C TYR A 99 13.52 -24.19 12.79
N MET A 100 12.90 -23.36 13.64
CA MET A 100 13.45 -22.04 13.98
C MET A 100 14.81 -22.19 14.69
N ALA A 101 14.89 -23.08 15.67
CA ALA A 101 16.14 -23.31 16.41
C ALA A 101 17.28 -23.72 15.47
N THR A 102 17.06 -24.70 14.59
CA THR A 102 18.05 -25.15 13.60
C THR A 102 18.47 -24.01 12.66
N LEU A 103 17.50 -23.26 12.13
CA LEU A 103 17.77 -22.13 11.22
C LEU A 103 18.61 -21.04 11.87
N LEU A 104 18.35 -20.71 13.15
CA LEU A 104 19.13 -19.75 13.91
C LEU A 104 20.55 -20.24 14.21
N GLU A 105 20.72 -21.53 14.58
CA GLU A 105 22.02 -22.12 14.86
C GLU A 105 22.91 -22.17 13.61
N GLU A 106 22.36 -22.61 12.48
CA GLU A 106 23.08 -22.64 11.20
C GLU A 106 23.46 -21.22 10.74
N ALA A 107 22.57 -20.25 10.91
CA ALA A 107 22.84 -18.86 10.54
C ALA A 107 23.95 -18.25 11.43
N LEU A 108 23.97 -18.56 12.72
CA LEU A 108 25.00 -18.08 13.65
C LEU A 108 26.37 -18.74 13.38
N ALA A 109 26.41 -19.99 12.92
CA ALA A 109 27.62 -20.68 12.56
C ALA A 109 28.18 -20.34 11.19
N SER A 110 27.41 -19.58 10.39
CA SER A 110 27.75 -19.24 9.00
C SER A 110 28.88 -18.24 8.88
N GLU A 111 29.93 -18.56 8.12
CA GLU A 111 31.00 -17.63 7.75
C GLU A 111 30.51 -16.43 6.89
N ARG A 112 29.35 -16.57 6.24
CA ARG A 112 28.74 -15.50 5.42
C ARG A 112 28.01 -14.44 6.24
N GLY A 113 27.89 -14.66 7.56
CA GLY A 113 27.12 -13.82 8.46
C GLY A 113 25.68 -14.32 8.65
N PHE A 114 25.05 -13.82 9.71
CA PHE A 114 23.73 -14.26 10.15
C PHE A 114 22.63 -14.02 9.08
N PHE A 115 22.40 -12.78 8.69
CA PHE A 115 21.30 -12.44 7.78
C PHE A 115 21.42 -13.03 6.38
N PRO A 116 22.58 -13.07 5.71
CA PRO A 116 22.71 -13.71 4.41
C PRO A 116 22.34 -15.19 4.44
N HIS A 117 22.76 -15.91 5.47
CA HIS A 117 22.44 -17.34 5.63
C HIS A 117 20.95 -17.55 5.96
N PHE A 118 20.46 -16.85 6.97
CA PHE A 118 19.08 -16.92 7.42
C PHE A 118 18.11 -16.61 6.26
N ARG A 119 18.36 -15.53 5.52
CA ARG A 119 17.56 -15.12 4.35
C ARG A 119 17.57 -16.18 3.27
N GLN A 120 18.75 -16.70 2.90
CA GLN A 120 18.88 -17.69 1.83
C GLN A 120 18.05 -18.95 2.12
N HIS A 121 18.14 -19.48 3.33
CA HIS A 121 17.48 -20.73 3.70
C HIS A 121 15.97 -20.54 3.86
N LEU A 122 15.54 -19.53 4.61
CA LEU A 122 14.12 -19.27 4.81
C LEU A 122 13.42 -18.90 3.49
N THR A 123 14.03 -18.05 2.64
CA THR A 123 13.46 -17.69 1.32
C THR A 123 13.28 -18.93 0.46
N ARG A 124 14.28 -19.84 0.40
CA ARG A 124 14.16 -21.08 -0.37
C ARG A 124 12.95 -21.90 0.07
N ASP A 125 12.78 -22.06 1.38
CA ASP A 125 11.73 -22.92 1.92
C ASP A 125 10.34 -22.26 1.80
N LEU A 126 10.25 -20.95 1.97
CA LEU A 126 9.02 -20.19 1.71
C LEU A 126 8.62 -20.18 0.23
N VAL A 127 9.57 -20.04 -0.69
CA VAL A 127 9.30 -20.13 -2.13
C VAL A 127 8.81 -21.54 -2.50
N ALA A 128 9.44 -22.59 -1.95
CA ALA A 128 8.98 -23.95 -2.18
C ALA A 128 7.57 -24.20 -1.65
N LEU A 129 7.25 -23.68 -0.46
CA LEU A 129 5.90 -23.73 0.12
C LEU A 129 4.87 -22.98 -0.74
N ALA A 130 5.18 -21.75 -1.14
CA ALA A 130 4.28 -20.96 -1.98
C ALA A 130 4.00 -21.64 -3.33
N ALA A 131 5.04 -22.19 -3.97
CA ALA A 131 4.91 -22.92 -5.23
C ALA A 131 4.07 -24.19 -5.05
N HIS A 132 4.31 -24.95 -3.98
CA HIS A 132 3.53 -26.14 -3.66
C HIS A 132 2.05 -25.81 -3.44
N THR A 133 1.75 -24.80 -2.61
CA THR A 133 0.39 -24.34 -2.33
C THR A 133 -0.30 -23.87 -3.61
N TYR A 134 0.40 -23.07 -4.44
CA TYR A 134 -0.16 -22.58 -5.70
C TYR A 134 -0.54 -23.71 -6.66
N VAL A 135 0.32 -24.73 -6.80
CA VAL A 135 0.07 -25.88 -7.68
C VAL A 135 -1.03 -26.78 -7.12
N SER A 136 -1.04 -27.03 -5.81
CA SER A 136 -2.03 -27.89 -5.16
C SER A 136 -3.44 -27.29 -5.20
N ASP A 137 -3.56 -25.98 -5.05
CA ASP A 137 -4.84 -25.26 -5.05
C ASP A 137 -5.12 -24.51 -6.37
N HIS A 138 -4.44 -24.92 -7.45
CA HIS A 138 -4.46 -24.22 -8.73
C HIS A 138 -5.87 -23.96 -9.28
N GLU A 139 -6.75 -24.95 -9.25
CA GLU A 139 -8.12 -24.80 -9.75
C GLU A 139 -8.93 -23.79 -8.92
N ALA A 140 -8.78 -23.82 -7.60
CA ALA A 140 -9.43 -22.86 -6.70
C ALA A 140 -8.89 -21.43 -6.91
N ILE A 141 -7.60 -21.29 -7.16
CA ILE A 141 -6.95 -20.00 -7.48
C ILE A 141 -7.45 -19.46 -8.81
N LEU A 142 -7.50 -20.28 -9.86
CA LEU A 142 -7.98 -19.88 -11.18
C LEU A 142 -9.46 -19.50 -11.19
N SER A 143 -10.28 -20.24 -10.44
CA SER A 143 -11.71 -19.95 -10.32
C SER A 143 -12.03 -18.76 -9.42
N GLY A 144 -11.02 -18.23 -8.68
CA GLY A 144 -11.19 -17.16 -7.70
C GLY A 144 -11.83 -17.61 -6.38
N ALA A 145 -11.93 -18.90 -6.14
CA ALA A 145 -12.51 -19.48 -4.92
C ALA A 145 -11.47 -19.64 -3.78
N TYR A 146 -10.18 -19.44 -4.04
CA TYR A 146 -9.15 -19.59 -3.02
C TYR A 146 -9.13 -18.39 -2.06
N PRO A 147 -9.39 -18.62 -0.73
CA PRO A 147 -9.65 -17.52 0.19
C PRO A 147 -8.45 -17.05 1.01
N ARG A 148 -7.25 -17.62 0.79
CA ARG A 148 -6.09 -17.45 1.68
C ARG A 148 -4.88 -16.89 0.93
N ALA A 149 -3.82 -16.50 1.67
CA ALA A 149 -2.49 -16.30 1.11
C ALA A 149 -1.82 -17.65 0.78
N LEU A 150 -0.77 -17.67 -0.03
CA LEU A 150 -0.03 -18.91 -0.34
C LEU A 150 0.81 -19.40 0.85
N LEU A 151 1.31 -18.44 1.63
CA LEU A 151 2.13 -18.69 2.81
C LEU A 151 1.26 -18.71 4.06
N HIS A 152 0.62 -19.84 4.31
CA HIS A 152 -0.26 -20.03 5.47
C HIS A 152 -0.20 -21.46 6.00
N GLY A 153 -0.69 -21.65 7.22
CA GLY A 153 -0.90 -22.98 7.81
C GLY A 153 0.22 -23.41 8.73
N GLN A 154 0.32 -24.74 8.95
CA GLN A 154 1.19 -25.33 9.96
C GLN A 154 2.59 -25.72 9.43
N ALA A 155 2.91 -25.37 8.19
CA ALA A 155 4.23 -25.60 7.66
C ALA A 155 5.28 -24.82 8.48
N PRO A 156 6.40 -25.44 8.90
CA PRO A 156 7.40 -24.77 9.76
C PRO A 156 7.88 -23.42 9.22
N ALA A 157 8.15 -23.34 7.92
CA ALA A 157 8.56 -22.07 7.29
C ALA A 157 7.46 -20.99 7.37
N ALA A 158 6.15 -21.35 7.27
CA ALA A 158 5.06 -20.40 7.42
C ALA A 158 4.93 -19.90 8.87
N GLN A 159 5.13 -20.78 9.84
CA GLN A 159 5.14 -20.41 11.26
C GLN A 159 6.28 -19.43 11.57
N VAL A 160 7.48 -19.73 11.06
CA VAL A 160 8.62 -18.78 11.18
C VAL A 160 8.29 -17.43 10.55
N LEU A 161 7.66 -17.40 9.35
CA LEU A 161 7.24 -16.14 8.72
C LEU A 161 6.28 -15.35 9.61
N ASP A 162 5.30 -16.00 10.23
CA ASP A 162 4.37 -15.37 11.15
C ASP A 162 5.08 -14.85 12.41
N THR A 163 6.03 -15.61 12.94
CA THR A 163 6.89 -15.19 14.06
C THR A 163 7.72 -13.96 13.71
N LEU A 164 8.35 -13.92 12.52
CA LEU A 164 9.09 -12.72 12.07
C LEU A 164 8.20 -11.49 12.01
N LYS A 165 6.98 -11.62 11.46
CA LYS A 165 6.01 -10.53 11.42
C LYS A 165 5.57 -10.07 12.81
N GLN A 166 5.41 -11.01 13.75
CA GLN A 166 5.08 -10.68 15.13
C GLN A 166 6.23 -9.94 15.81
N VAL A 167 7.44 -10.46 15.73
CA VAL A 167 8.63 -9.84 16.33
C VAL A 167 8.90 -8.47 15.73
N ALA A 168 8.77 -8.29 14.41
CA ALA A 168 8.89 -6.98 13.78
C ALA A 168 7.87 -5.99 14.33
N ARG A 169 6.60 -6.41 14.49
CA ARG A 169 5.55 -5.56 15.05
C ARG A 169 5.85 -5.14 16.48
N GLU A 170 6.22 -6.10 17.34
CA GLU A 170 6.37 -5.87 18.79
C GLU A 170 7.71 -5.21 19.14
N GLN A 171 8.77 -5.57 18.45
CA GLN A 171 10.13 -5.17 18.80
C GLN A 171 10.72 -4.07 17.92
N VAL A 172 10.15 -3.82 16.73
CA VAL A 172 10.64 -2.80 15.79
C VAL A 172 9.62 -1.68 15.65
N PHE A 173 8.41 -1.99 15.17
CA PHE A 173 7.44 -0.94 14.80
C PHE A 173 6.88 -0.18 16.00
N MET A 174 6.88 -0.79 17.19
CA MET A 174 6.47 -0.14 18.45
C MET A 174 7.63 0.59 19.18
N ARG A 175 8.79 0.73 18.55
CA ARG A 175 9.89 1.52 19.12
C ARG A 175 9.64 3.00 18.94
N PRO A 176 9.92 3.84 19.99
CA PRO A 176 9.68 5.28 19.93
C PRO A 176 10.35 5.97 18.74
N GLU A 177 11.52 5.48 18.30
CA GLU A 177 12.27 6.02 17.17
C GLU A 177 11.52 5.78 15.85
N VAL A 178 10.84 4.63 15.69
CA VAL A 178 10.04 4.29 14.52
C VAL A 178 8.70 5.03 14.55
N GLU A 179 8.02 5.02 15.71
CA GLU A 179 6.77 5.77 15.90
C GLU A 179 6.96 7.27 15.64
N ALA A 180 8.11 7.83 16.01
CA ALA A 180 8.42 9.24 15.73
C ALA A 180 8.46 9.53 14.23
N LEU A 181 9.06 8.62 13.41
CA LEU A 181 9.08 8.75 11.96
C LEU A 181 7.69 8.61 11.33
N GLU A 182 6.88 7.69 11.85
CA GLU A 182 5.48 7.55 11.41
C GLU A 182 4.66 8.79 11.72
N LEU A 183 4.83 9.37 12.92
CA LEU A 183 4.17 10.62 13.31
C LEU A 183 4.63 11.80 12.45
N GLU A 184 5.93 11.90 12.12
CA GLU A 184 6.45 12.92 11.22
C GLU A 184 5.81 12.80 9.82
N GLY A 185 5.79 11.59 9.26
CA GLY A 185 5.16 11.32 7.97
C GLY A 185 3.65 11.63 7.97
N TYR A 186 2.93 11.22 9.02
CA TYR A 186 1.52 11.53 9.19
C TYR A 186 1.28 13.05 9.27
N ALA A 187 2.07 13.77 10.06
CA ALA A 187 1.96 15.22 10.20
C ALA A 187 2.23 15.92 8.85
N ALA A 188 3.24 15.48 8.12
CA ALA A 188 3.58 16.01 6.81
C ALA A 188 2.44 15.82 5.80
N LEU A 189 1.95 14.59 5.63
CA LEU A 189 0.87 14.29 4.69
C LEU A 189 -0.42 15.04 5.06
N ARG A 190 -0.78 15.04 6.34
CA ARG A 190 -1.95 15.77 6.84
C ARG A 190 -1.84 17.27 6.63
N GLY A 191 -0.65 17.84 6.90
CA GLY A 191 -0.39 19.27 6.73
C GLY A 191 -0.47 19.71 5.27
N VAL A 192 0.15 18.94 4.37
CA VAL A 192 0.05 19.16 2.92
C VAL A 192 -1.41 19.09 2.46
N LEU A 193 -2.13 18.01 2.76
CA LEU A 193 -3.53 17.85 2.38
C LEU A 193 -4.42 18.96 2.93
N SER A 194 -4.22 19.36 4.19
CA SER A 194 -4.99 20.44 4.83
C SER A 194 -4.77 21.79 4.12
N THR A 195 -3.54 22.07 3.71
CA THR A 195 -3.23 23.30 2.98
C THR A 195 -3.86 23.31 1.58
N TYR A 196 -3.79 22.18 0.87
CA TYR A 196 -4.40 22.04 -0.46
C TYR A 196 -5.92 21.91 -0.42
N ALA A 197 -6.54 21.64 0.74
CA ALA A 197 -8.00 21.55 0.89
C ALA A 197 -8.72 22.84 0.45
N CYS A 198 -8.06 24.01 0.52
CA CYS A 198 -8.63 25.25 0.00
C CYS A 198 -8.96 25.18 -1.50
N LEU A 199 -8.23 24.39 -2.29
CA LEU A 199 -8.54 24.16 -3.71
C LEU A 199 -9.82 23.33 -3.88
N LEU A 200 -10.14 22.42 -2.94
CA LEU A 200 -11.38 21.65 -2.94
C LEU A 200 -12.58 22.49 -2.53
N ALA A 201 -12.37 23.50 -1.69
CA ALA A 201 -13.42 24.41 -1.21
C ALA A 201 -13.84 25.44 -2.27
N LEU A 202 -13.05 25.64 -3.34
CA LEU A 202 -13.40 26.58 -4.40
C LEU A 202 -14.65 26.12 -5.17
N PRO A 203 -15.58 27.04 -5.50
CA PRO A 203 -16.59 26.78 -6.50
C PRO A 203 -15.96 26.35 -7.84
N ALA A 204 -16.62 25.48 -8.61
CA ALA A 204 -16.10 24.96 -9.88
C ALA A 204 -15.67 26.10 -10.84
N ALA A 205 -16.47 27.15 -10.94
CA ALA A 205 -16.16 28.32 -11.78
C ALA A 205 -14.87 29.06 -11.38
N GLN A 206 -14.56 29.11 -10.07
CA GLN A 206 -13.30 29.71 -9.61
C GLN A 206 -12.10 28.78 -9.89
N PHE A 207 -12.27 27.48 -9.74
CA PHE A 207 -11.23 26.53 -10.09
C PHE A 207 -10.95 26.53 -11.61
N GLU A 208 -11.98 26.64 -12.44
CA GLU A 208 -11.85 26.82 -13.89
C GLU A 208 -11.06 28.08 -14.26
N ARG A 209 -11.29 29.20 -13.54
CA ARG A 209 -10.48 30.42 -13.71
C ARG A 209 -9.00 30.18 -13.40
N LEU A 210 -8.66 29.37 -12.38
CA LEU A 210 -7.27 28.98 -12.12
C LEU A 210 -6.69 28.15 -13.29
N LEU A 211 -7.48 27.21 -13.83
CA LEU A 211 -7.10 26.41 -14.99
C LEU A 211 -6.84 27.25 -16.25
N ALA A 212 -7.57 28.33 -16.42
CA ALA A 212 -7.42 29.29 -17.53
C ALA A 212 -6.31 30.34 -17.30
N GLY A 213 -5.64 30.32 -16.14
CA GLY A 213 -4.64 31.32 -15.78
C GLY A 213 -5.20 32.68 -15.34
N ASN A 214 -6.52 32.77 -15.15
CA ASN A 214 -7.26 34.01 -14.88
C ASN A 214 -7.64 34.20 -13.40
N GLY A 215 -6.76 33.80 -12.48
CA GLY A 215 -6.96 33.99 -11.04
C GLY A 215 -6.79 35.47 -10.66
N GLY A 216 -7.87 36.13 -10.20
CA GLY A 216 -7.79 37.46 -9.62
C GLY A 216 -7.08 37.51 -8.26
N SER A 217 -7.07 38.71 -7.63
CA SER A 217 -6.41 38.86 -6.31
C SER A 217 -7.07 38.03 -5.22
N GLU A 218 -8.36 37.73 -5.35
CA GLU A 218 -9.11 36.89 -4.43
C GLU A 218 -8.67 35.44 -4.45
N LEU A 219 -8.02 34.96 -5.51
CA LEU A 219 -7.49 33.60 -5.63
C LEU A 219 -5.96 33.53 -5.46
N PHE A 220 -5.36 34.58 -4.91
CA PHE A 220 -3.91 34.72 -4.81
C PHE A 220 -3.20 33.50 -4.19
N PHE A 221 -3.68 33.01 -3.05
CA PHE A 221 -3.09 31.85 -2.37
C PHE A 221 -3.39 30.55 -3.13
N ALA A 222 -4.64 30.34 -3.51
CA ALA A 222 -5.06 29.18 -4.28
C ALA A 222 -4.27 29.05 -5.60
N ARG A 223 -4.00 30.17 -6.29
CA ARG A 223 -3.20 30.20 -7.51
C ARG A 223 -1.76 29.73 -7.28
N ARG A 224 -1.15 30.08 -6.15
CA ARG A 224 0.22 29.62 -5.84
C ARG A 224 0.27 28.14 -5.59
N LEU A 225 -0.68 27.59 -4.84
CA LEU A 225 -0.78 26.14 -4.65
C LEU A 225 -1.06 25.43 -5.97
N PHE A 226 -1.97 25.98 -6.79
CA PHE A 226 -2.30 25.43 -8.10
C PHE A 226 -1.07 25.33 -9.02
N HIS A 227 -0.18 26.32 -9.02
CA HIS A 227 1.06 26.31 -9.81
C HIS A 227 2.06 25.22 -9.38
N ARG A 228 1.90 24.65 -8.20
CA ARG A 228 2.72 23.54 -7.73
C ARG A 228 2.25 22.17 -8.22
N LEU A 229 1.00 22.10 -8.69
CA LEU A 229 0.45 20.86 -9.21
C LEU A 229 1.14 20.45 -10.52
N SER A 230 1.41 19.17 -10.65
CA SER A 230 2.05 18.62 -11.86
C SER A 230 1.20 18.84 -13.11
N ALA A 231 1.82 19.31 -14.20
CA ALA A 231 1.17 19.45 -15.50
C ALA A 231 0.54 18.14 -16.00
N ARG A 232 1.15 16.99 -15.65
CA ARG A 232 0.63 15.66 -15.99
C ARG A 232 -0.71 15.40 -15.28
N HIS A 233 -0.80 15.69 -13.99
CA HIS A 233 -2.03 15.49 -13.21
C HIS A 233 -3.12 16.47 -13.63
N LEU A 234 -2.77 17.72 -13.92
CA LEU A 234 -3.70 18.72 -14.47
C LEU A 234 -4.26 18.31 -15.85
N LYS A 235 -3.42 17.71 -16.71
CA LYS A 235 -3.88 17.18 -18.00
C LYS A 235 -4.87 16.03 -17.80
N ALA A 236 -4.57 15.09 -16.89
CA ALA A 236 -5.46 13.97 -16.56
C ALA A 236 -6.81 14.47 -16.03
N TYR A 237 -6.80 15.44 -15.10
CA TYR A 237 -8.00 16.08 -14.59
C TYR A 237 -8.86 16.70 -15.72
N ARG A 238 -8.26 17.53 -16.59
CA ARG A 238 -8.97 18.18 -17.70
C ARG A 238 -9.64 17.16 -18.63
N LEU A 239 -8.94 16.11 -18.99
CA LEU A 239 -9.48 15.03 -19.84
C LEU A 239 -10.65 14.32 -19.15
N ALA A 240 -10.52 14.03 -17.87
CA ALA A 240 -11.55 13.33 -17.10
C ALA A 240 -12.83 14.17 -16.92
N VAL A 241 -12.68 15.47 -16.67
CA VAL A 241 -13.85 16.38 -16.54
C VAL A 241 -14.52 16.66 -17.88
N ALA A 242 -13.76 16.75 -18.98
CA ALA A 242 -14.29 16.93 -20.32
C ALA A 242 -15.10 15.70 -20.82
N SER A 243 -14.78 14.51 -20.34
CA SER A 243 -15.50 13.28 -20.70
C SER A 243 -16.63 13.02 -19.71
N ARG A 244 -17.89 13.26 -20.15
CA ARG A 244 -19.04 12.99 -19.27
C ARG A 244 -19.11 11.50 -18.90
N ASP A 245 -19.14 11.24 -17.61
CA ASP A 245 -19.34 9.91 -17.05
C ASP A 245 -20.81 9.81 -16.54
N PRO A 246 -21.65 8.95 -17.17
CA PRO A 246 -23.06 8.83 -16.82
C PRO A 246 -23.33 8.28 -15.41
N ARG A 247 -22.30 7.82 -14.71
CA ARG A 247 -22.41 7.32 -13.33
C ARG A 247 -22.49 8.45 -12.30
N PHE A 248 -22.18 9.69 -12.69
CA PHE A 248 -22.40 10.88 -11.88
C PHE A 248 -23.73 11.53 -12.24
N ASP A 249 -24.56 11.80 -11.25
CA ASP A 249 -25.87 12.44 -11.44
C ASP A 249 -25.71 13.89 -11.96
N TYR A 250 -24.72 14.59 -11.43
CA TYR A 250 -24.44 15.99 -11.77
C TYR A 250 -23.00 16.20 -12.23
N GLY A 251 -22.82 17.09 -13.21
CA GLY A 251 -21.48 17.46 -13.70
C GLY A 251 -20.59 18.11 -12.62
N ALA A 252 -21.19 18.80 -11.65
CA ALA A 252 -20.49 19.36 -10.51
C ALA A 252 -19.90 18.29 -9.57
N GLU A 253 -20.59 17.16 -9.39
CA GLU A 253 -20.09 16.02 -8.61
C GLU A 253 -18.91 15.36 -9.31
N GLN A 254 -19.00 15.17 -10.62
CA GLN A 254 -17.90 14.64 -11.43
C GLN A 254 -16.67 15.53 -11.34
N GLU A 255 -16.84 16.85 -11.51
CA GLU A 255 -15.76 17.84 -11.43
C GLU A 255 -15.11 17.77 -10.04
N TRP A 256 -15.89 17.81 -8.97
CA TRP A 256 -15.38 17.77 -7.60
C TRP A 256 -14.65 16.45 -7.30
N TYR A 257 -15.18 15.32 -7.74
CA TYR A 257 -14.54 14.03 -7.61
C TYR A 257 -13.15 14.01 -8.26
N TYR A 258 -13.03 14.49 -9.50
CA TYR A 258 -11.75 14.52 -10.20
C TYR A 258 -10.80 15.58 -9.65
N ARG A 259 -11.31 16.64 -9.04
CA ARG A 259 -10.48 17.60 -8.29
C ARG A 259 -9.89 16.98 -7.03
N VAL A 260 -10.65 16.16 -6.29
CA VAL A 260 -10.13 15.35 -5.19
C VAL A 260 -9.08 14.38 -5.70
N ARG A 261 -9.33 13.67 -6.80
CA ARG A 261 -8.36 12.76 -7.43
C ARG A 261 -7.08 13.47 -7.83
N LEU A 262 -7.16 14.66 -8.39
CA LEU A 262 -5.99 15.48 -8.76
C LEU A 262 -5.08 15.72 -7.55
N LEU A 263 -5.64 16.07 -6.39
CA LEU A 263 -4.85 16.30 -5.18
C LEU A 263 -4.32 14.99 -4.58
N LEU A 264 -5.11 13.92 -4.58
CA LEU A 264 -4.66 12.61 -4.13
C LEU A 264 -3.52 12.09 -5.00
N ASP A 265 -3.62 12.19 -6.33
CA ASP A 265 -2.57 11.78 -7.26
C ASP A 265 -1.29 12.62 -7.08
N TYR A 266 -1.43 13.92 -6.76
CA TYR A 266 -0.29 14.78 -6.45
C TYR A 266 0.41 14.36 -5.17
N VAL A 267 -0.33 14.16 -4.09
CA VAL A 267 0.24 13.80 -2.78
C VAL A 267 0.78 12.37 -2.77
N SER A 268 0.03 11.40 -3.32
CA SER A 268 0.47 10.00 -3.37
C SER A 268 1.66 9.75 -4.31
N GLY A 269 1.93 10.67 -5.21
CA GLY A 269 3.09 10.64 -6.09
C GLY A 269 4.36 11.26 -5.50
N MET A 270 4.32 11.79 -4.28
CA MET A 270 5.47 12.34 -3.58
C MET A 270 6.35 11.22 -3.03
N THR A 271 7.66 11.45 -3.02
CA THR A 271 8.57 10.70 -2.15
C THR A 271 8.47 11.24 -0.73
N ASP A 272 8.91 10.45 0.27
CA ASP A 272 8.90 10.89 1.68
C ASP A 272 9.65 12.20 1.87
N THR A 273 10.84 12.31 1.28
CA THR A 273 11.64 13.54 1.33
C THR A 273 10.89 14.74 0.73
N TYR A 274 10.26 14.55 -0.44
CA TYR A 274 9.52 15.63 -1.08
C TYR A 274 8.27 16.02 -0.27
N ALA A 275 7.57 15.09 0.33
CA ALA A 275 6.41 15.37 1.18
C ALA A 275 6.81 16.19 2.42
N LEU A 276 7.95 15.86 3.05
CA LEU A 276 8.50 16.62 4.17
C LEU A 276 8.94 18.02 3.76
N GLU A 277 9.64 18.16 2.63
CA GLU A 277 10.07 19.47 2.10
C GLU A 277 8.86 20.34 1.75
N GLU A 278 7.84 19.77 1.11
CA GLU A 278 6.60 20.46 0.78
C GLU A 278 5.86 20.91 2.05
N PHE A 279 5.77 20.04 3.05
CA PHE A 279 5.17 20.36 4.34
C PHE A 279 5.91 21.52 5.04
N ARG A 280 7.25 21.46 5.10
CA ARG A 280 8.08 22.53 5.70
C ARG A 280 7.87 23.87 4.98
N LEU A 281 7.91 23.85 3.65
CA LEU A 281 7.65 25.04 2.84
C LEU A 281 6.30 25.66 3.13
N LEU A 282 5.24 24.82 3.17
CA LEU A 282 3.87 25.28 3.38
C LEU A 282 3.59 25.72 4.81
N SER A 283 4.33 25.17 5.79
CA SER A 283 4.20 25.50 7.22
C SER A 283 5.08 26.68 7.65
N GLY A 284 6.02 27.10 6.79
CA GLY A 284 6.94 28.21 7.10
C GLY A 284 8.04 27.83 8.09
N ILE A 285 8.40 26.55 8.17
CA ILE A 285 9.44 25.98 9.06
C ILE A 285 10.52 25.27 8.26
#